data_7dcbe9386b1cf349b45c2d79d5c332df
#
_entry.id   7dcbe9386b1cf349b45c2d79d5c332df
#
_cell.length_a   1.000
_cell.length_b   1.000
_cell.length_c   1.000
_cell.angle_alpha   90.00
_cell.angle_beta   90.00
_cell.angle_gamma   90.00
#
_symmetry.space_group_name_H-M   'P 1'
#
loop_
_entity.id
_entity.type
_entity.pdbx_description
1 polymer ?
#
loop_
_entity_poly.entity_id
_entity_poly.type
_entity_poly.pdbx_seq_one_letter_code
_entity_poly.pdbx_strand_id
1 'polypeptide(L)'
;MSDIAQDLVRRKCVPCEGGMAPLSEAQIGPLLKGLPGWKRDGAKIFKEYQFKDHYQTQAFVNAVAWISHREDHHPYLVVGYNTTRVEYWTHAIGGLSENDFICAAKVDALFEL
;
A
#
# COMPACT_ATOMS: atom_id res chain seq x y z
N MET A 1 -5.82 6.50 -13.03
CA MET A 1 -4.56 5.98 -12.44
C MET A 1 -3.41 6.18 -13.42
N SER A 2 -2.21 6.39 -12.90
CA SER A 2 -1.01 6.45 -13.72
C SER A 2 -0.73 5.10 -14.40
N ASP A 3 0.14 5.11 -15.42
CA ASP A 3 0.55 3.86 -16.08
C ASP A 3 1.25 2.92 -15.10
N ILE A 4 2.07 3.48 -14.20
CA ILE A 4 2.74 2.70 -13.16
C ILE A 4 1.72 2.07 -12.21
N ALA A 5 0.73 2.84 -11.75
CA ALA A 5 -0.31 2.31 -10.87
C ALA A 5 -1.12 1.21 -11.55
N GLN A 6 -1.47 1.39 -12.83
CA GLN A 6 -2.21 0.38 -13.58
C GLN A 6 -1.42 -0.93 -13.71
N ASP A 7 -0.12 -0.82 -13.94
CA ASP A 7 0.75 -1.99 -14.00
C ASP A 7 0.81 -2.69 -12.64
N LEU A 8 1.01 -1.93 -11.57
CA LEU A 8 1.10 -2.47 -10.21
C LEU A 8 -0.18 -3.21 -9.79
N VAL A 9 -1.36 -2.67 -10.14
CA VAL A 9 -2.65 -3.30 -9.79
C VAL A 9 -2.77 -4.70 -10.40
N ARG A 10 -2.19 -4.92 -11.57
CA ARG A 10 -2.25 -6.22 -12.25
C ARG A 10 -1.26 -7.24 -11.69
N ARG A 11 -0.27 -6.79 -10.93
CA ARG A 11 0.78 -7.65 -10.41
C ARG A 11 0.31 -8.32 -9.13
N LYS A 12 0.95 -9.45 -8.82
CA LYS A 12 0.71 -10.17 -7.59
C LYS A 12 1.95 -10.08 -6.71
N CYS A 13 1.74 -9.92 -5.42
CA CYS A 13 2.84 -9.94 -4.46
C CYS A 13 3.54 -11.30 -4.48
N VAL A 14 4.84 -11.28 -4.25
CA VAL A 14 5.65 -12.48 -4.11
C VAL A 14 6.20 -12.55 -2.69
N PRO A 15 6.46 -13.77 -2.16
CA PRO A 15 7.04 -13.87 -0.82
C PRO A 15 8.38 -13.13 -0.76
N CYS A 16 8.56 -12.33 0.30
CA CYS A 16 9.83 -11.69 0.60
C CYS A 16 10.50 -12.43 1.74
N GLU A 17 11.73 -12.88 1.50
CA GLU A 17 12.48 -13.63 2.48
C GLU A 17 13.55 -12.74 3.11
N GLY A 18 13.88 -13.02 4.36
CA GLY A 18 14.99 -12.35 5.04
C GLY A 18 16.27 -12.51 4.25
N GLY A 19 17.06 -11.44 4.15
CA GLY A 19 18.29 -11.42 3.36
C GLY A 19 18.13 -10.84 1.97
N MET A 20 16.91 -10.66 1.48
CA MET A 20 16.67 -9.91 0.24
C MET A 20 16.95 -8.44 0.49
N ALA A 21 17.55 -7.78 -0.51
CA ALA A 21 17.82 -6.35 -0.40
C ALA A 21 16.53 -5.54 -0.55
N PRO A 22 16.31 -4.50 0.27
CA PRO A 22 15.23 -3.55 0.02
C PRO A 22 15.43 -2.83 -1.31
N LEU A 23 14.34 -2.24 -1.83
CA LEU A 23 14.44 -1.40 -3.03
C LEU A 23 15.39 -0.23 -2.76
N SER A 24 16.15 0.13 -3.79
CA SER A 24 17.04 1.29 -3.75
C SER A 24 16.25 2.59 -3.91
N GLU A 25 16.88 3.72 -3.58
CA GLU A 25 16.28 5.04 -3.79
C GLU A 25 15.91 5.25 -5.26
N ALA A 26 16.75 4.77 -6.18
CA ALA A 26 16.50 4.89 -7.61
C ALA A 26 15.26 4.09 -8.06
N GLN A 27 14.93 3.01 -7.37
CA GLN A 27 13.74 2.21 -7.64
C GLN A 27 12.48 2.79 -6.99
N ILE A 28 12.63 3.32 -5.77
CA ILE A 28 11.50 3.87 -5.00
C ILE A 28 10.93 5.13 -5.66
N GLY A 29 11.78 6.03 -6.12
CA GLY A 29 11.36 7.32 -6.64
C GLY A 29 10.28 7.23 -7.73
N PRO A 30 10.53 6.50 -8.83
CA PRO A 30 9.53 6.36 -9.90
C PRO A 30 8.25 5.69 -9.44
N LEU A 31 8.34 4.67 -8.59
CA LEU A 31 7.16 3.97 -8.07
C LEU A 31 6.30 4.92 -7.23
N LEU A 32 6.93 5.69 -6.37
CA LEU A 32 6.22 6.64 -5.52
C LEU A 32 5.56 7.75 -6.34
N LYS A 33 6.22 8.23 -7.38
CA LYS A 33 5.63 9.21 -8.31
C LYS A 33 4.39 8.67 -9.00
N GLY A 34 4.35 7.37 -9.28
CA GLY A 34 3.21 6.73 -9.92
C GLY A 34 2.01 6.52 -9.00
N LEU A 35 2.15 6.81 -7.71
CA LEU A 35 1.10 6.65 -6.71
C LEU A 35 0.81 7.99 -6.02
N PRO A 36 0.05 8.89 -6.67
CA PRO A 36 -0.24 10.21 -6.10
C PRO A 36 -0.90 10.09 -4.72
N GLY A 37 -0.44 10.94 -3.79
CA GLY A 37 -0.94 10.94 -2.41
C GLY A 37 -0.20 10.02 -1.47
N TRP A 38 0.56 9.06 -2.00
CA TRP A 38 1.43 8.24 -1.16
C TRP A 38 2.73 8.99 -0.86
N LYS A 39 3.13 8.92 0.39
CA LYS A 39 4.33 9.59 0.90
C LYS A 39 5.25 8.56 1.54
N ARG A 40 6.50 8.95 1.70
CA ARG A 40 7.50 8.09 2.31
C ARG A 40 7.87 8.62 3.69
N ASP A 41 8.00 7.70 4.64
CA ASP A 41 8.52 7.97 5.97
C ASP A 41 9.55 6.89 6.30
N GLY A 42 10.83 7.16 6.01
CA GLY A 42 11.91 6.19 6.22
C GLY A 42 11.69 4.92 5.41
N ALA A 43 11.54 3.80 6.10
CA ALA A 43 11.42 2.48 5.50
C ALA A 43 9.97 2.11 5.13
N LYS A 44 9.05 3.06 5.17
CA LYS A 44 7.65 2.79 4.86
C LYS A 44 7.05 3.85 3.96
N ILE A 45 5.96 3.49 3.28
CA ILE A 45 5.10 4.43 2.55
C ILE A 45 3.75 4.50 3.25
N PHE A 46 3.08 5.63 3.12
CA PHE A 46 1.78 5.80 3.76
C PHE A 46 0.87 6.74 2.98
N LYS A 47 -0.41 6.58 3.21
CA LYS A 47 -1.44 7.49 2.70
C LYS A 47 -2.59 7.56 3.69
N GLU A 48 -3.16 8.74 3.84
CA GLU A 48 -4.31 8.96 4.71
C GLU A 48 -5.56 9.13 3.86
N TYR A 49 -6.60 8.37 4.19
CA TYR A 49 -7.88 8.39 3.51
C TYR A 49 -8.93 8.99 4.43
N GLN A 50 -9.79 9.85 3.88
CA GLN A 50 -10.88 10.46 4.63
C GLN A 50 -12.22 9.96 4.12
N PHE A 51 -13.16 9.76 5.04
CA PHE A 51 -14.47 9.23 4.76
C PHE A 51 -15.55 10.11 5.39
N LYS A 52 -16.79 9.85 5.00
CA LYS A 52 -17.94 10.58 5.49
C LYS A 52 -18.22 10.25 6.97
N ASP A 53 -18.11 8.98 7.33
CA ASP A 53 -18.52 8.48 8.65
C ASP A 53 -17.78 7.19 9.00
N HIS A 54 -18.09 6.66 10.17
CA HIS A 54 -17.48 5.44 10.68
C HIS A 54 -17.80 4.21 9.79
N TYR A 55 -18.99 4.16 9.22
CA TYR A 55 -19.40 2.99 8.41
C TYR A 55 -18.59 2.90 7.13
N GLN A 56 -18.34 4.02 6.49
CA GLN A 56 -17.46 4.05 5.30
C GLN A 56 -16.03 3.69 5.69
N THR A 57 -15.55 4.21 6.81
CA THR A 57 -14.22 3.89 7.32
C THR A 57 -14.06 2.39 7.54
N GLN A 58 -15.04 1.77 8.21
CA GLN A 58 -15.00 0.34 8.49
C GLN A 58 -15.10 -0.50 7.20
N ALA A 59 -15.92 -0.08 6.24
CA ALA A 59 -16.03 -0.77 4.96
C ALA A 59 -14.68 -0.73 4.22
N PHE A 60 -13.98 0.40 4.25
CA PHE A 60 -12.66 0.52 3.66
C PHE A 60 -11.66 -0.42 4.33
N VAL A 61 -11.64 -0.43 5.65
CA VAL A 61 -10.74 -1.32 6.43
C VAL A 61 -10.97 -2.77 6.04
N ASN A 62 -12.22 -3.18 5.91
CA ASN A 62 -12.57 -4.55 5.50
C ASN A 62 -12.11 -4.86 4.07
N ALA A 63 -12.24 -3.89 3.15
CA ALA A 63 -11.76 -4.06 1.78
C ALA A 63 -10.25 -4.19 1.73
N VAL A 64 -9.52 -3.41 2.53
CA VAL A 64 -8.07 -3.52 2.64
C VAL A 64 -7.67 -4.88 3.22
N ALA A 65 -8.43 -5.39 4.19
CA ALA A 65 -8.19 -6.72 4.74
C ALA A 65 -8.31 -7.81 3.67
N TRP A 66 -9.26 -7.68 2.76
CA TRP A 66 -9.42 -8.63 1.66
C TRP A 66 -8.23 -8.62 0.71
N ILE A 67 -7.74 -7.43 0.36
CA ILE A 67 -6.52 -7.28 -0.45
C ILE A 67 -5.34 -7.95 0.26
N SER A 68 -5.18 -7.68 1.55
CA SER A 68 -4.09 -8.24 2.37
C SER A 68 -4.13 -9.76 2.37
N HIS A 69 -5.32 -10.33 2.49
CA HIS A 69 -5.52 -11.77 2.46
C HIS A 69 -5.12 -12.35 1.10
N ARG A 70 -5.57 -11.72 0.02
CA ARG A 70 -5.28 -12.20 -1.33
C ARG A 70 -3.80 -12.12 -1.70
N GLU A 71 -3.12 -11.08 -1.23
CA GLU A 71 -1.72 -10.84 -1.55
C GLU A 71 -0.76 -11.42 -0.51
N ASP A 72 -1.26 -11.89 0.61
CA ASP A 72 -0.46 -12.33 1.76
C ASP A 72 0.56 -11.26 2.16
N HIS A 73 0.10 -10.00 2.20
CA HIS A 73 0.90 -8.85 2.56
C HIS A 73 0.00 -7.80 3.20
N HIS A 74 0.25 -7.48 4.47
CA HIS A 74 -0.64 -6.63 5.23
C HIS A 74 -0.02 -5.29 5.55
N PRO A 75 -0.86 -4.23 5.64
CA PRO A 75 -0.42 -2.92 6.11
C PRO A 75 -0.48 -2.83 7.62
N TYR A 76 0.05 -1.72 8.13
CA TYR A 76 -0.30 -1.20 9.44
C TYR A 76 -1.37 -0.13 9.23
N LEU A 77 -2.46 -0.21 10.00
CA LEU A 77 -3.59 0.72 9.87
C LEU A 77 -3.78 1.52 11.16
N VAL A 78 -3.96 2.84 11.00
CA VAL A 78 -4.42 3.70 12.09
C VAL A 78 -5.83 4.14 11.73
N VAL A 79 -6.82 3.63 12.47
CA VAL A 79 -8.23 3.79 12.13
C VAL A 79 -8.88 4.75 13.10
N GLY A 80 -9.39 5.88 12.59
CA GLY A 80 -10.19 6.83 13.34
C GLY A 80 -11.67 6.71 12.99
N TYR A 81 -12.46 7.70 13.42
CA TYR A 81 -13.89 7.73 13.12
C TYR A 81 -14.15 7.83 11.61
N ASN A 82 -13.48 8.77 10.95
CA ASN A 82 -13.67 9.04 9.53
C ASN A 82 -12.35 9.12 8.75
N THR A 83 -11.27 8.59 9.30
CA THR A 83 -9.97 8.57 8.63
C THR A 83 -9.32 7.22 8.83
N THR A 84 -8.51 6.82 7.85
CA THR A 84 -7.64 5.65 7.97
C THR A 84 -6.29 5.98 7.36
N ARG A 85 -5.23 5.87 8.15
CA ARG A 85 -3.86 5.94 7.65
C ARG A 85 -3.39 4.52 7.34
N VAL A 86 -3.01 4.30 6.10
CA VAL A 86 -2.51 3.02 5.61
C VAL A 86 -1.00 3.14 5.45
N GLU A 87 -0.25 2.24 6.10
CA GLU A 87 1.21 2.20 6.03
C GLU A 87 1.65 0.83 5.52
N TYR A 88 2.57 0.83 4.56
CA TYR A 88 3.15 -0.40 4.04
C TYR A 88 4.66 -0.40 4.17
N TRP A 89 5.20 -1.50 4.63
CA TRP A 89 6.62 -1.84 4.55
C TRP A 89 6.78 -3.35 4.65
N THR A 90 7.94 -3.86 4.31
CA THR A 90 8.18 -5.30 4.31
C THR A 90 9.12 -5.66 5.47
N HIS A 91 8.55 -6.21 6.53
CA HIS A 91 9.28 -6.52 7.77
C HIS A 91 10.47 -7.44 7.54
N ALA A 92 10.30 -8.48 6.73
CA ALA A 92 11.30 -9.50 6.52
C ALA A 92 12.63 -8.97 5.98
N ILE A 93 12.59 -7.82 5.29
CA ILE A 93 13.79 -7.22 4.70
C ILE A 93 14.14 -5.87 5.29
N GLY A 94 13.38 -5.40 6.28
CA GLY A 94 13.64 -4.14 6.96
C GLY A 94 13.51 -2.90 6.08
N GLY A 95 12.67 -2.93 5.05
CA GLY A 95 12.52 -1.83 4.12
C GLY A 95 11.40 -2.06 3.13
N LEU A 96 11.44 -1.32 2.01
CA LEU A 96 10.41 -1.40 0.98
C LEU A 96 10.73 -2.47 -0.05
N SER A 97 9.68 -3.17 -0.49
CA SER A 97 9.72 -4.09 -1.62
C SER A 97 8.65 -3.69 -2.63
N GLU A 98 8.65 -4.31 -3.80
CA GLU A 98 7.60 -4.07 -4.78
C GLU A 98 6.22 -4.41 -4.23
N ASN A 99 6.12 -5.38 -3.31
CA ASN A 99 4.85 -5.75 -2.69
C ASN A 99 4.16 -4.56 -2.04
N ASP A 100 4.91 -3.68 -1.39
CA ASP A 100 4.35 -2.49 -0.74
C ASP A 100 3.67 -1.58 -1.75
N PHE A 101 4.29 -1.39 -2.92
CA PHE A 101 3.73 -0.56 -3.97
C PHE A 101 2.58 -1.25 -4.71
N ILE A 102 2.65 -2.56 -4.89
CA ILE A 102 1.56 -3.34 -5.48
C ILE A 102 0.30 -3.21 -4.60
N CYS A 103 0.44 -3.43 -3.30
CA CYS A 103 -0.69 -3.31 -2.38
C CYS A 103 -1.23 -1.89 -2.30
N ALA A 104 -0.34 -0.88 -2.27
CA ALA A 104 -0.75 0.52 -2.27
C ALA A 104 -1.61 0.84 -3.50
N ALA A 105 -1.19 0.38 -4.68
CA ALA A 105 -1.95 0.59 -5.91
C ALA A 105 -3.32 -0.12 -5.85
N LYS A 106 -3.39 -1.33 -5.31
CA LYS A 106 -4.64 -2.07 -5.19
C LYS A 106 -5.60 -1.38 -4.21
N VAL A 107 -5.09 -0.80 -3.14
CA VAL A 107 -5.91 -0.02 -2.20
C VAL A 107 -6.50 1.20 -2.91
N ASP A 108 -5.69 1.95 -3.66
CA ASP A 108 -6.19 3.08 -4.44
C ASP A 108 -7.24 2.65 -5.46
N ALA A 109 -7.08 1.47 -6.07
CA ALA A 109 -8.00 0.96 -7.06
C ALA A 109 -9.40 0.68 -6.52
N LEU A 110 -9.56 0.55 -5.20
CA LEU A 110 -10.88 0.40 -4.58
C LEU A 110 -11.80 1.58 -4.91
N PHE A 111 -11.23 2.75 -5.14
CA PHE A 111 -12.00 3.97 -5.43
C PHE A 111 -12.29 4.14 -6.93
N GLU A 112 -11.82 3.22 -7.76
CA GLU A 112 -12.06 3.22 -9.20
C GLU A 112 -13.22 2.28 -9.61
N LEU A 113 -13.87 1.67 -8.66
CA LEU A 113 -14.98 0.75 -8.92
C LEU A 113 -16.27 1.47 -9.30
#